data_5200df5ab6fce98965471f2f8c2d51d7
#
_entry.id   5200df5ab6fce98965471f2f8c2d51d7
#
_cell.length_a   1.000
_cell.length_b   1.000
_cell.length_c   1.000
_cell.angle_alpha   90.00
_cell.angle_beta   90.00
_cell.angle_gamma   90.00
#
_symmetry.space_group_name_H-M   'P 1'
#
loop_
_entity.id
_entity.type
_entity.pdbx_description
1 polymer ?
#
loop_
_entity_poly.entity_id
_entity_poly.type
_entity_poly.pdbx_seq_one_letter_code
_entity_poly.pdbx_strand_id
1 'polypeptide(L)'
;MSDNFHLLDDRLKGLLMALTPVSRKRMNMLIARELRRANQKRIAQQKNPDESPFTPRRRLRDKQGKIRRGMFAKLRTSKYMKAAATANEASVFFDGRTGYIARTNQYGLEDTVSRDGPRVRYPVRQLLGFDNSNIRTIEDQIIDHLSKHL
;
A
#
# COMPACT_ATOMS: atom_id res chain seq x y z
N MET A 1 13.53 46.88 -3.91
CA MET A 1 13.11 46.02 -5.02
C MET A 1 14.03 44.82 -5.24
N SER A 2 15.35 44.96 -5.14
CA SER A 2 16.27 43.84 -5.36
C SER A 2 16.12 42.67 -4.36
N ASP A 3 15.81 42.97 -3.09
CA ASP A 3 15.69 41.96 -2.03
C ASP A 3 14.54 40.98 -2.27
N ASN A 4 13.43 41.43 -2.86
CA ASN A 4 12.28 40.55 -3.16
C ASN A 4 12.58 39.58 -4.30
N PHE A 5 13.39 39.96 -5.26
CA PHE A 5 13.79 39.07 -6.35
C PHE A 5 14.77 37.99 -5.90
N HIS A 6 15.69 38.32 -5.01
CA HIS A 6 16.60 37.33 -4.42
C HIS A 6 15.82 36.28 -3.60
N LEU A 7 14.86 36.73 -2.79
CA LEU A 7 14.02 35.83 -2.02
C LEU A 7 13.20 34.88 -2.91
N LEU A 8 12.64 35.40 -4.01
CA LEU A 8 11.91 34.59 -4.98
C LEU A 8 12.84 33.60 -5.69
N ASP A 9 14.02 34.03 -6.08
CA ASP A 9 15.02 33.17 -6.74
C ASP A 9 15.47 32.02 -5.81
N ASP A 10 15.72 32.32 -4.55
CA ASP A 10 16.08 31.31 -3.54
C ASP A 10 14.96 30.29 -3.31
N ARG A 11 13.70 30.72 -3.29
CA ARG A 11 12.54 29.83 -3.20
C ARG A 11 12.39 28.95 -4.42
N LEU A 12 12.57 29.48 -5.63
CA LEU A 12 12.53 28.72 -6.86
C LEU A 12 13.66 27.69 -6.92
N LYS A 13 14.86 28.05 -6.49
CA LYS A 13 15.99 27.12 -6.36
C LYS A 13 15.67 25.99 -5.37
N GLY A 14 15.08 26.30 -4.23
CA GLY A 14 14.64 25.32 -3.24
C GLY A 14 13.63 24.34 -3.82
N LEU A 15 12.62 24.82 -4.56
CA LEU A 15 11.65 23.96 -5.25
C LEU A 15 12.30 23.07 -6.30
N LEU A 16 13.23 23.61 -7.09
CA LEU A 16 13.97 22.81 -8.07
C LEU A 16 14.78 21.69 -7.41
N MET A 17 15.40 21.96 -6.27
CA MET A 17 16.10 20.94 -5.49
C MET A 17 15.14 19.85 -4.95
N ALA A 18 13.94 20.24 -4.54
CA ALA A 18 12.90 19.29 -4.11
C ALA A 18 12.41 18.38 -5.23
N LEU A 19 12.56 18.83 -6.48
CA LEU A 19 12.12 18.11 -7.67
C LEU A 19 13.23 17.30 -8.37
N THR A 20 14.43 17.27 -7.82
CA THR A 20 15.51 16.42 -8.35
C THR A 20 15.13 14.94 -8.28
N PRO A 21 15.65 14.07 -9.16
CA PRO A 21 15.36 12.64 -9.12
C PRO A 21 15.64 11.99 -7.75
N VAL A 22 16.74 12.34 -7.12
CA VAL A 22 17.11 11.82 -5.77
C VAL A 22 16.10 12.26 -4.71
N SER A 23 15.71 13.53 -4.72
CA SER A 23 14.73 14.07 -3.78
C SER A 23 13.34 13.48 -4.00
N ARG A 24 12.90 13.36 -5.24
CA ARG A 24 11.62 12.69 -5.59
C ARG A 24 11.59 11.23 -5.17
N LYS A 25 12.66 10.49 -5.39
CA LYS A 25 12.76 9.10 -4.93
C LYS A 25 12.63 8.99 -3.42
N ARG A 26 13.26 9.89 -2.69
CA ARG A 26 13.19 9.95 -1.23
C ARG A 26 11.76 10.21 -0.74
N MET A 27 11.08 11.17 -1.35
CA MET A 27 9.67 11.45 -1.09
C MET A 27 8.78 10.23 -1.41
N ASN A 28 8.96 9.64 -2.58
CA ASN A 28 8.19 8.48 -3.01
C ASN A 28 8.39 7.27 -2.10
N MET A 29 9.59 7.09 -1.54
CA MET A 29 9.83 6.03 -0.56
C MET A 29 9.06 6.26 0.75
N LEU A 30 8.98 7.49 1.22
CA LEU A 30 8.16 7.83 2.39
C LEU A 30 6.68 7.55 2.12
N ILE A 31 6.19 7.94 0.95
CA ILE A 31 4.81 7.65 0.51
C ILE A 31 4.56 6.14 0.45
N ALA A 32 5.45 5.37 -0.16
CA ALA A 32 5.33 3.93 -0.28
C ALA A 32 5.27 3.23 1.09
N ARG A 33 6.11 3.63 2.02
CA ARG A 33 6.11 3.10 3.39
C ARG A 33 4.83 3.42 4.14
N GLU A 34 4.33 4.63 3.98
CA GLU A 34 3.06 5.05 4.61
C GLU A 34 1.87 4.28 4.03
N LEU A 35 1.81 4.11 2.72
CA LEU A 35 0.80 3.28 2.06
C LEU A 35 0.86 1.82 2.50
N ARG A 36 2.07 1.26 2.61
CA ARG A 36 2.24 -0.10 3.14
C ARG A 36 1.68 -0.21 4.55
N ARG A 37 2.01 0.72 5.41
CA ARG A 37 1.52 0.77 6.80
C ARG A 37 0.00 0.85 6.85
N ALA A 38 -0.60 1.69 6.02
CA ALA A 38 -2.04 1.85 5.93
C ALA A 38 -2.73 0.56 5.45
N ASN A 39 -2.19 -0.10 4.43
CA ASN A 39 -2.71 -1.38 3.95
C ASN A 39 -2.54 -2.50 4.99
N GLN A 40 -1.41 -2.56 5.69
CA GLN A 40 -1.19 -3.50 6.79
C GLN A 40 -2.24 -3.34 7.89
N LYS A 41 -2.52 -2.11 8.28
CA LYS A 41 -3.54 -1.78 9.29
C LYS A 41 -4.94 -2.18 8.83
N ARG A 42 -5.28 -1.89 7.58
CA ARG A 42 -6.59 -2.23 7.01
C ARG A 42 -6.80 -3.73 6.94
N ILE A 43 -5.79 -4.49 6.52
CA ILE A 43 -5.85 -5.96 6.53
C ILE A 43 -6.00 -6.50 7.96
N ALA A 44 -5.29 -5.93 8.93
CA ALA A 44 -5.46 -6.30 10.34
C ALA A 44 -6.89 -6.10 10.83
N GLN A 45 -7.56 -5.07 10.33
CA GLN A 45 -8.97 -4.81 10.62
C GLN A 45 -9.94 -5.64 9.77
N GLN A 46 -9.42 -6.50 8.87
CA GLN A 46 -10.22 -7.35 7.97
C GLN A 46 -11.20 -6.56 7.11
N LYS A 47 -10.73 -5.44 6.57
CA LYS A 47 -11.53 -4.51 5.77
C LYS A 47 -10.96 -4.28 4.38
N ASN A 48 -11.86 -4.09 3.41
CA ASN A 48 -11.54 -3.56 2.08
C ASN A 48 -11.27 -2.04 2.15
N PRO A 49 -10.67 -1.44 1.10
CA PRO A 49 -10.45 0.01 1.06
C PRO A 49 -11.71 0.87 1.19
N ASP A 50 -12.88 0.35 0.81
CA ASP A 50 -14.18 1.01 0.96
C ASP A 50 -14.79 0.86 2.37
N GLU A 51 -14.01 0.34 3.32
CA GLU A 51 -14.38 0.03 4.71
C GLU A 51 -15.34 -1.16 4.89
N SER A 52 -15.81 -1.79 3.81
CA SER A 52 -16.58 -3.01 3.91
C SER A 52 -15.74 -4.16 4.48
N PRO A 53 -16.32 -5.03 5.33
CA PRO A 53 -15.57 -6.15 5.90
C PRO A 53 -15.19 -7.15 4.81
N PHE A 54 -14.05 -7.83 4.98
CA PHE A 54 -13.72 -8.98 4.16
C PHE A 54 -14.78 -10.08 4.31
N THR A 55 -15.11 -10.72 3.21
CA THR A 55 -15.94 -11.93 3.25
C THR A 55 -15.27 -12.96 4.15
N PRO A 56 -15.96 -13.50 5.16
CA PRO A 56 -15.40 -14.51 6.07
C PRO A 56 -14.91 -15.75 5.35
N ARG A 57 -13.95 -16.45 5.96
CA ARG A 57 -13.52 -17.75 5.48
C ARG A 57 -14.63 -18.77 5.59
N ARG A 58 -14.70 -19.66 4.61
CA ARG A 58 -15.50 -20.89 4.76
C ARG A 58 -14.79 -21.80 5.76
N ARG A 59 -15.51 -22.24 6.80
CA ARG A 59 -15.01 -23.27 7.71
C ARG A 59 -14.95 -24.59 6.95
N LEU A 60 -13.78 -25.22 6.92
CA LEU A 60 -13.68 -26.61 6.50
C LEU A 60 -14.31 -27.47 7.60
N ARG A 61 -15.26 -28.35 7.23
CA ARG A 61 -16.03 -29.18 8.18
C ARG A 61 -15.19 -29.98 9.15
N ASP A 62 -13.94 -30.31 8.79
CA ASP A 62 -13.09 -31.25 9.52
C ASP A 62 -12.04 -30.58 10.41
N LYS A 63 -12.01 -29.26 10.49
CA LYS A 63 -11.07 -28.54 11.41
C LYS A 63 -11.78 -28.21 12.70
N GLN A 64 -11.52 -29.02 13.72
CA GLN A 64 -11.83 -28.68 15.09
C GLN A 64 -10.85 -27.59 15.57
N GLY A 65 -11.37 -26.50 16.09
CA GLY A 65 -10.60 -25.43 16.68
C GLY A 65 -11.00 -24.02 16.21
N LYS A 66 -10.76 -23.05 17.07
CA LYS A 66 -10.97 -21.63 16.75
C LYS A 66 -9.87 -21.14 15.83
N ILE A 67 -10.23 -20.53 14.70
CA ILE A 67 -9.29 -19.76 13.89
C ILE A 67 -8.94 -18.50 14.69
N ARG A 68 -7.78 -18.50 15.33
CA ARG A 68 -7.35 -17.41 16.23
C ARG A 68 -6.78 -16.19 15.50
N ARG A 69 -6.33 -16.36 14.25
CA ARG A 69 -5.69 -15.30 13.47
C ARG A 69 -6.62 -14.79 12.38
N GLY A 70 -6.59 -13.48 12.17
CA GLY A 70 -7.24 -12.87 11.03
C GLY A 70 -6.67 -13.39 9.70
N MET A 71 -7.44 -13.26 8.63
CA MET A 71 -6.98 -13.58 7.28
C MET A 71 -5.78 -12.71 6.92
N PHE A 72 -4.81 -13.32 6.23
CA PHE A 72 -3.62 -12.63 5.72
C PHE A 72 -2.67 -12.10 6.79
N ALA A 73 -2.71 -12.63 8.00
CA ALA A 73 -1.86 -12.18 9.12
C ALA A 73 -0.36 -12.25 8.81
N LYS A 74 0.09 -13.28 8.09
CA LYS A 74 1.47 -13.39 7.61
C LYS A 74 1.73 -12.52 6.39
N LEU A 75 0.79 -12.54 5.45
CA LEU A 75 0.92 -11.86 4.16
C LEU A 75 1.07 -10.33 4.33
N ARG A 76 0.39 -9.73 5.32
CA ARG A 76 0.46 -8.30 5.61
C ARG A 76 1.80 -7.83 6.19
N THR A 77 2.66 -8.74 6.61
CA THR A 77 3.96 -8.36 7.19
C THR A 77 4.90 -7.77 6.14
N SER A 78 5.85 -6.95 6.58
CA SER A 78 6.84 -6.33 5.69
C SER A 78 7.77 -7.34 4.99
N LYS A 79 7.79 -8.57 5.44
CA LYS A 79 8.48 -9.67 4.75
C LYS A 79 7.87 -9.94 3.38
N TYR A 80 6.56 -9.86 3.26
CA TYR A 80 5.81 -10.18 2.04
C TYR A 80 5.22 -8.96 1.35
N MET A 81 4.73 -7.99 2.12
CA MET A 81 4.24 -6.72 1.58
C MET A 81 5.41 -5.74 1.46
N LYS A 82 5.85 -5.49 0.24
CA LYS A 82 7.02 -4.69 -0.08
C LYS A 82 6.63 -3.25 -0.41
N ALA A 83 7.51 -2.33 -0.07
CA ALA A 83 7.45 -0.94 -0.50
C ALA A 83 8.69 -0.63 -1.32
N ALA A 84 8.51 0.04 -2.44
CA ALA A 84 9.59 0.45 -3.32
C ALA A 84 9.31 1.83 -3.92
N ALA A 85 10.36 2.51 -4.34
CA ALA A 85 10.23 3.79 -4.98
C ALA A 85 11.31 4.01 -6.03
N THR A 86 10.91 4.73 -7.06
CA THR A 86 11.81 5.37 -8.03
C THR A 86 11.59 6.89 -7.97
N ALA A 87 12.29 7.64 -8.80
CA ALA A 87 12.05 9.08 -8.93
C ALA A 87 10.63 9.41 -9.44
N ASN A 88 9.97 8.47 -10.11
CA ASN A 88 8.68 8.68 -10.78
C ASN A 88 7.53 7.86 -10.17
N GLU A 89 7.82 6.98 -9.21
CA GLU A 89 6.84 6.02 -8.73
C GLU A 89 7.06 5.66 -7.26
N ALA A 90 5.96 5.51 -6.55
CA ALA A 90 5.90 4.88 -5.23
C ALA A 90 5.01 3.64 -5.35
N SER A 91 5.46 2.49 -4.89
CA SER A 91 4.71 1.25 -5.04
C SER A 91 4.69 0.41 -3.77
N VAL A 92 3.56 -0.28 -3.56
CA VAL A 92 3.37 -1.33 -2.57
C VAL A 92 2.91 -2.58 -3.31
N PHE A 93 3.58 -3.69 -3.06
CA PHE A 93 3.32 -4.91 -3.83
C PHE A 93 3.67 -6.17 -3.03
N PHE A 94 3.19 -7.30 -3.54
CA PHE A 94 3.61 -8.62 -3.12
C PHE A 94 4.37 -9.27 -4.28
N ASP A 95 5.51 -9.89 -4.00
CA ASP A 95 6.33 -10.53 -5.02
C ASP A 95 6.19 -12.06 -5.02
N GLY A 96 6.63 -12.68 -6.10
CA GLY A 96 6.71 -14.13 -6.24
C GLY A 96 5.41 -14.86 -5.97
N ARG A 97 5.51 -15.95 -5.20
CA ARG A 97 4.37 -16.80 -4.83
C ARG A 97 3.32 -16.05 -4.01
N THR A 98 3.75 -15.15 -3.13
CA THR A 98 2.83 -14.33 -2.34
C THR A 98 2.05 -13.35 -3.20
N GLY A 99 2.65 -12.86 -4.28
CA GLY A 99 1.98 -12.03 -5.28
C GLY A 99 0.83 -12.76 -5.97
N TYR A 100 1.02 -14.02 -6.29
CA TYR A 100 -0.04 -14.85 -6.86
C TYR A 100 -1.23 -15.03 -5.90
N ILE A 101 -0.96 -15.37 -4.65
CA ILE A 101 -1.99 -15.51 -3.62
C ILE A 101 -2.75 -14.19 -3.40
N ALA A 102 -2.01 -13.10 -3.29
CA ALA A 102 -2.58 -11.78 -3.10
C ALA A 102 -3.48 -11.37 -4.26
N ARG A 103 -3.04 -11.62 -5.50
CA ARG A 103 -3.80 -11.33 -6.72
C ARG A 103 -5.11 -12.11 -6.79
N THR A 104 -5.07 -13.39 -6.45
CA THR A 104 -6.27 -14.25 -6.44
C THR A 104 -7.34 -13.69 -5.51
N ASN A 105 -6.95 -13.19 -4.34
CA ASN A 105 -7.86 -12.57 -3.40
C ASN A 105 -8.27 -11.15 -3.81
N GLN A 106 -7.33 -10.37 -4.32
CA GLN A 106 -7.58 -8.98 -4.74
C GLN A 106 -8.68 -8.89 -5.79
N TYR A 107 -8.69 -9.81 -6.75
CA TYR A 107 -9.57 -9.78 -7.91
C TYR A 107 -10.65 -10.88 -7.89
N GLY A 108 -10.69 -11.71 -6.85
CA GLY A 108 -11.67 -12.79 -6.76
C GLY A 108 -11.51 -13.82 -7.88
N LEU A 109 -10.29 -14.29 -8.09
CA LEU A 109 -9.96 -15.22 -9.16
C LEU A 109 -10.23 -16.69 -8.73
N GLU A 110 -10.25 -17.58 -9.69
CA GLU A 110 -10.32 -19.01 -9.47
C GLU A 110 -8.94 -19.58 -9.13
N ASP A 111 -8.90 -20.45 -8.13
CA ASP A 111 -7.70 -21.20 -7.77
C ASP A 111 -8.09 -22.48 -7.03
N THR A 112 -7.15 -23.41 -6.89
CA THR A 112 -7.32 -24.62 -6.10
C THR A 112 -7.20 -24.32 -4.62
N VAL A 113 -8.06 -24.94 -3.82
CA VAL A 113 -8.05 -24.80 -2.34
C VAL A 113 -6.80 -25.45 -1.74
N SER A 114 -6.34 -26.55 -2.37
CA SER A 114 -5.14 -27.28 -2.01
C SER A 114 -4.55 -27.92 -3.26
N ARG A 115 -3.35 -28.53 -3.12
CA ARG A 115 -2.62 -29.13 -4.25
C ARG A 115 -3.51 -30.07 -5.09
N ASP A 116 -4.37 -30.85 -4.45
CA ASP A 116 -5.26 -31.82 -5.10
C ASP A 116 -6.75 -31.49 -4.87
N GLY A 117 -7.04 -30.27 -4.45
CA GLY A 117 -8.38 -29.80 -4.15
C GLY A 117 -9.14 -29.27 -5.37
N PRO A 118 -10.45 -29.04 -5.23
CA PRO A 118 -11.27 -28.49 -6.29
C PRO A 118 -10.88 -27.04 -6.58
N ARG A 119 -11.10 -26.59 -7.82
CA ARG A 119 -11.02 -25.18 -8.16
C ARG A 119 -12.27 -24.47 -7.65
N VAL A 120 -12.03 -23.36 -6.98
CA VAL A 120 -13.09 -22.49 -6.45
C VAL A 120 -12.81 -21.04 -6.84
N ARG A 121 -13.87 -20.26 -7.00
CA ARG A 121 -13.75 -18.81 -7.13
C ARG A 121 -13.65 -18.19 -5.75
N TYR A 122 -12.54 -17.49 -5.51
CA TYR A 122 -12.34 -16.76 -4.27
C TYR A 122 -13.22 -15.50 -4.24
N PRO A 123 -13.76 -15.13 -3.08
CA PRO A 123 -14.40 -13.83 -2.95
C PRO A 123 -13.37 -12.71 -3.08
N VAL A 124 -13.80 -11.56 -3.57
CA VAL A 124 -12.95 -10.37 -3.62
C VAL A 124 -12.64 -9.92 -2.20
N ARG A 125 -11.34 -9.88 -1.89
CA ARG A 125 -10.79 -9.27 -0.68
C ARG A 125 -9.62 -8.41 -1.10
N GLN A 126 -9.82 -7.09 -1.09
CA GLN A 126 -8.83 -6.16 -1.59
C GLN A 126 -7.75 -5.91 -0.54
N LEU A 127 -6.59 -6.48 -0.76
CA LEU A 127 -5.44 -6.37 0.13
C LEU A 127 -4.68 -5.06 -0.06
N LEU A 128 -4.67 -4.54 -1.28
CA LEU A 128 -4.05 -3.28 -1.65
C LEU A 128 -5.10 -2.32 -2.18
N GLY A 129 -4.98 -1.06 -1.80
CA GLY A 129 -5.86 -0.02 -2.29
C GLY A 129 -5.67 1.30 -1.56
N PHE A 130 -6.48 2.25 -1.94
CA PHE A 130 -6.51 3.59 -1.39
C PHE A 130 -7.89 3.89 -0.84
N ASP A 131 -7.94 4.47 0.34
CA ASP A 131 -9.11 5.18 0.83
C ASP A 131 -8.87 6.70 0.76
N ASN A 132 -9.90 7.49 1.07
CA ASN A 132 -9.78 8.96 1.05
C ASN A 132 -8.74 9.48 2.05
N SER A 133 -8.58 8.80 3.18
CA SER A 133 -7.56 9.11 4.19
C SER A 133 -6.14 8.93 3.64
N ASN A 134 -5.90 7.87 2.87
CA ASN A 134 -4.61 7.61 2.23
C ASN A 134 -4.28 8.70 1.20
N ILE A 135 -5.25 9.12 0.39
CA ILE A 135 -5.06 10.18 -0.60
C ILE A 135 -4.68 11.50 0.08
N ARG A 136 -5.36 11.87 1.16
CA ARG A 136 -5.03 13.07 1.95
C ARG A 136 -3.62 13.01 2.53
N THR A 137 -3.25 11.87 3.08
CA THR A 137 -1.90 11.67 3.63
C THR A 137 -0.83 11.82 2.56
N ILE A 138 -1.05 11.29 1.37
CA ILE A 138 -0.13 11.44 0.23
C ILE A 138 -0.01 12.90 -0.18
N GLU A 139 -1.12 13.61 -0.32
CA GLU A 139 -1.15 15.03 -0.64
C GLU A 139 -0.38 15.85 0.40
N ASP A 140 -0.62 15.59 1.69
CA ASP A 140 0.06 16.26 2.79
C ASP A 140 1.59 16.00 2.77
N GLN A 141 2.00 14.79 2.46
CA GLN A 141 3.42 14.44 2.31
C GLN A 141 4.08 15.17 1.13
N ILE A 142 3.38 15.31 0.01
CA ILE A 142 3.88 16.05 -1.15
C ILE A 142 4.04 17.53 -0.79
N ILE A 143 3.02 18.12 -0.17
CA ILE A 143 3.04 19.53 0.27
C ILE A 143 4.16 19.75 1.28
N ASP A 144 4.30 18.89 2.27
CA ASP A 144 5.34 18.95 3.29
C ASP A 144 6.75 18.87 2.68
N HIS A 145 6.95 17.95 1.74
CA HIS A 145 8.22 17.81 1.03
C HIS A 145 8.58 19.07 0.24
N LEU A 146 7.63 19.62 -0.50
CA LEU A 146 7.85 20.87 -1.25
C LEU A 146 8.09 22.04 -0.32
N SER A 147 7.38 22.12 0.80
CA SER A 147 7.50 23.22 1.77
C SER A 147 8.84 23.26 2.49
N LYS A 148 9.47 22.12 2.73
CA LYS A 148 10.79 22.04 3.37
C LYS A 148 11.92 22.68 2.57
N HIS A 149 11.71 22.89 1.28
CA HIS A 149 12.69 23.47 0.37
C HIS A 149 12.37 24.92 -0.02
N LEU A 150 11.38 25.52 0.63
CA LEU A 150 11.00 26.91 0.41
C LEU A 150 11.77 27.90 1.32
#